data_c4a2b5850962ce740868f75a8c79883f
#
_entry.id   c4a2b5850962ce740868f75a8c79883f
#
_cell.length_a   1.000
_cell.length_b   1.000
_cell.length_c   1.000
_cell.angle_alpha   90.00
_cell.angle_beta   90.00
_cell.angle_gamma   90.00
#
_symmetry.space_group_name_H-M   'P 1'
#
loop_
_entity.id
_entity.type
_entity.pdbx_description
1 polymer ?
#
loop_
_entity_poly.entity_id
_entity_poly.type
_entity_poly.pdbx_seq_one_letter_code
_entity_poly.pdbx_strand_id
1 'polypeptide(L)'
;PENVKPDRSKRALLEGLRQDLRDFREQHGCDRMVMIWAASTEVYIEIGPAHADLDAFEAAIDADDPTISPSMLYAYAALLEGIPFANGAPNLTVDVPALRQFASDHGVPICGKDFKTGQTMLKTVLAPMFKARMLGVAGWYSTNILGNRDGEVLDDPESFKSKETTKLGVL
;
A
#
# COMPACT_ATOMS: atom_id res chain seq x y z
N PRO A 1 -18.29 8.91 9.63
CA PRO A 1 -18.85 7.78 8.88
C PRO A 1 -19.19 6.63 9.83
N GLU A 2 -20.32 5.98 9.61
CA GLU A 2 -20.85 4.94 10.51
C GLU A 2 -19.94 3.68 10.59
N ASN A 3 -19.06 3.50 9.63
CA ASN A 3 -18.21 2.31 9.50
C ASN A 3 -16.76 2.53 9.97
N VAL A 4 -16.45 3.64 10.62
CA VAL A 4 -15.11 3.88 11.17
C VAL A 4 -15.05 3.34 12.58
N LYS A 5 -14.02 2.54 12.88
CA LYS A 5 -13.79 2.04 14.24
C LYS A 5 -13.63 3.22 15.22
N PRO A 6 -14.26 3.14 16.40
CA PRO A 6 -14.24 4.25 17.38
C PRO A 6 -12.89 4.40 18.08
N ASP A 7 -12.05 3.35 18.04
CA ASP A 7 -10.76 3.33 18.71
C ASP A 7 -9.82 4.38 18.11
N ARG A 8 -8.98 4.95 18.95
CA ARG A 8 -8.05 6.01 18.57
C ARG A 8 -6.59 5.54 18.55
N SER A 9 -6.24 4.48 19.29
CA SER A 9 -4.88 3.94 19.26
C SER A 9 -4.69 2.98 18.10
N LYS A 10 -3.50 3.03 17.49
CA LYS A 10 -3.14 2.13 16.39
C LYS A 10 -3.15 0.66 16.81
N ARG A 11 -2.77 0.36 18.05
CA ARG A 11 -2.84 -0.99 18.59
C ARG A 11 -4.28 -1.51 18.64
N ALA A 12 -5.21 -0.73 19.17
CA ALA A 12 -6.62 -1.12 19.21
C ALA A 12 -7.23 -1.25 17.80
N LEU A 13 -6.84 -0.36 16.88
CA LEU A 13 -7.25 -0.45 15.48
C LEU A 13 -6.71 -1.73 14.81
N LEU A 14 -5.44 -2.08 15.04
CA LEU A 14 -4.83 -3.31 14.53
C LEU A 14 -5.58 -4.56 15.03
N GLU A 15 -5.83 -4.65 16.33
CA GLU A 15 -6.56 -5.80 16.88
C GLU A 15 -8.02 -5.85 16.39
N GLY A 16 -8.68 -4.70 16.26
CA GLY A 16 -9.99 -4.61 15.64
C GLY A 16 -10.02 -5.07 14.18
N LEU A 17 -9.00 -4.74 13.39
CA LEU A 17 -8.87 -5.22 12.00
C LEU A 17 -8.65 -6.73 11.94
N ARG A 18 -7.82 -7.28 12.83
CA ARG A 18 -7.59 -8.73 12.93
C ARG A 18 -8.89 -9.46 13.27
N GLN A 19 -9.67 -8.92 14.20
CA GLN A 19 -10.96 -9.52 14.55
C GLN A 19 -11.92 -9.49 13.35
N ASP A 20 -12.03 -8.37 12.62
CA ASP A 20 -12.86 -8.28 11.41
C ASP A 20 -12.47 -9.35 10.37
N LEU A 21 -11.17 -9.62 10.19
CA LEU A 21 -10.69 -10.63 9.24
C LEU A 21 -11.08 -12.06 9.68
N ARG A 22 -11.01 -12.34 10.97
CA ARG A 22 -11.45 -13.63 11.53
C ARG A 22 -12.95 -13.81 11.38
N ASP A 23 -13.72 -12.79 11.77
CA ASP A 23 -15.18 -12.80 11.67
C ASP A 23 -15.64 -12.96 10.21
N PHE A 24 -14.99 -12.27 9.27
CA PHE A 24 -15.26 -12.41 7.85
C PHE A 24 -14.98 -13.84 7.36
N ARG A 25 -13.85 -14.41 7.76
CA ARG A 25 -13.50 -15.80 7.42
C ARG A 25 -14.56 -16.80 7.90
N GLU A 26 -14.98 -16.66 9.17
CA GLU A 26 -15.95 -17.53 9.78
C GLU A 26 -17.33 -17.35 9.17
N GLN A 27 -17.81 -16.12 9.05
CA GLN A 27 -19.14 -15.79 8.54
C GLN A 27 -19.35 -16.27 7.11
N HIS A 28 -18.29 -16.23 6.29
CA HIS A 28 -18.38 -16.59 4.86
C HIS A 28 -17.80 -17.98 4.54
N GLY A 29 -17.31 -18.71 5.54
CA GLY A 29 -16.72 -20.04 5.36
C GLY A 29 -15.54 -20.03 4.39
N CYS A 30 -14.66 -19.02 4.47
CA CYS A 30 -13.56 -18.87 3.54
C CYS A 30 -12.41 -19.83 3.85
N ASP A 31 -12.12 -20.77 2.94
CA ASP A 31 -10.92 -21.63 3.06
C ASP A 31 -9.63 -20.85 2.88
N ARG A 32 -9.64 -19.85 1.99
CA ARG A 32 -8.51 -18.96 1.69
C ARG A 32 -8.99 -17.53 1.52
N MET A 33 -8.15 -16.59 1.93
CA MET A 33 -8.41 -15.16 1.77
C MET A 33 -7.19 -14.47 1.14
N VAL A 34 -7.43 -13.38 0.45
CA VAL A 34 -6.41 -12.44 -0.03
C VAL A 34 -6.93 -11.04 0.26
N MET A 35 -6.09 -10.19 0.85
CA MET A 35 -6.43 -8.79 1.03
C MET A 35 -5.86 -7.95 -0.10
N ILE A 36 -6.70 -7.11 -0.71
CA ILE A 36 -6.30 -6.16 -1.74
C ILE A 36 -6.55 -4.74 -1.21
N TRP A 37 -5.50 -3.95 -1.11
CA TRP A 37 -5.61 -2.53 -0.79
C TRP A 37 -5.87 -1.72 -2.05
N ALA A 38 -7.07 -1.17 -2.16
CA ALA A 38 -7.52 -0.38 -3.30
C ALA A 38 -8.11 0.98 -2.87
N ALA A 39 -7.66 1.49 -1.72
CA ALA A 39 -8.06 2.79 -1.20
C ALA A 39 -7.28 3.94 -1.86
N SER A 40 -7.68 5.18 -1.55
CA SER A 40 -7.01 6.39 -2.03
C SER A 40 -5.54 6.47 -1.61
N THR A 41 -4.78 7.28 -2.34
CA THR A 41 -3.38 7.56 -2.03
C THR A 41 -3.26 8.20 -0.65
N GLU A 42 -2.37 7.67 0.17
CA GLU A 42 -2.00 8.23 1.48
C GLU A 42 -0.90 9.28 1.31
N VAL A 43 -0.74 10.12 2.34
CA VAL A 43 0.40 11.06 2.47
C VAL A 43 1.71 10.29 2.35
N TYR A 44 2.69 10.91 1.69
CA TYR A 44 4.01 10.30 1.53
C TYR A 44 4.72 10.17 2.88
N ILE A 45 5.21 8.99 3.17
CA ILE A 45 5.98 8.67 4.37
C ILE A 45 7.37 8.19 3.93
N GLU A 46 8.42 8.74 4.50
CA GLU A 46 9.77 8.24 4.30
C GLU A 46 10.03 7.03 5.22
N ILE A 47 10.75 6.04 4.69
CA ILE A 47 11.18 4.90 5.49
C ILE A 47 12.17 5.41 6.53
N GLY A 48 11.84 5.23 7.80
CA GLY A 48 12.63 5.67 8.94
C GLY A 48 12.85 4.56 9.98
N PRO A 49 13.40 4.89 11.15
CA PRO A 49 13.71 3.92 12.20
C PRO A 49 12.53 3.04 12.63
N ALA A 50 11.31 3.61 12.66
CA ALA A 50 10.08 2.88 12.98
C ALA A 50 9.74 1.73 12.00
N HIS A 51 10.38 1.68 10.84
CA HIS A 51 10.13 0.70 9.79
C HIS A 51 11.27 -0.31 9.60
N ALA A 52 12.36 -0.18 10.40
CA ALA A 52 13.60 -0.91 10.18
C ALA A 52 13.47 -2.42 10.42
N ASP A 53 12.78 -2.78 11.48
CA ASP A 53 12.54 -4.15 11.89
C ASP A 53 11.18 -4.28 12.61
N LEU A 54 10.81 -5.50 12.95
CA LEU A 54 9.51 -5.78 13.57
C LEU A 54 9.38 -5.16 14.98
N ASP A 55 10.43 -5.20 15.78
CA ASP A 55 10.38 -4.68 17.15
C ASP A 55 10.17 -3.16 17.14
N ALA A 56 10.88 -2.44 16.26
CA ALA A 56 10.70 -1.01 16.06
C ALA A 56 9.31 -0.67 15.52
N PHE A 57 8.79 -1.48 14.59
CA PHE A 57 7.46 -1.31 14.00
C PHE A 57 6.35 -1.51 15.04
N GLU A 58 6.44 -2.55 15.85
CA GLU A 58 5.52 -2.84 16.95
C GLU A 58 5.54 -1.71 18.01
N ALA A 59 6.74 -1.26 18.41
CA ALA A 59 6.89 -0.13 19.34
C ALA A 59 6.28 1.16 18.79
N ALA A 60 6.42 1.41 17.49
CA ALA A 60 5.82 2.57 16.82
C ALA A 60 4.27 2.48 16.79
N ILE A 61 3.71 1.28 16.61
CA ILE A 61 2.26 1.06 16.73
C ILE A 61 1.79 1.41 18.15
N ASP A 62 2.49 0.94 19.17
CA ASP A 62 2.14 1.19 20.58
C ASP A 62 2.28 2.66 20.97
N ALA A 63 3.20 3.38 20.32
CA ALA A 63 3.41 4.81 20.51
C ALA A 63 2.48 5.70 19.67
N ASP A 64 1.56 5.13 18.89
CA ASP A 64 0.73 5.84 17.92
C ASP A 64 1.54 6.70 16.91
N ASP A 65 2.76 6.24 16.56
CA ASP A 65 3.67 6.98 15.69
C ASP A 65 3.00 7.34 14.35
N PRO A 66 2.97 8.62 13.93
CA PRO A 66 2.30 9.06 12.72
C PRO A 66 2.90 8.47 11.43
N THR A 67 4.11 7.95 11.46
CA THR A 67 4.75 7.31 10.31
C THR A 67 4.22 5.90 10.02
N ILE A 68 3.46 5.31 10.93
CA ILE A 68 2.71 4.07 10.66
C ILE A 68 1.38 4.44 10.01
N SER A 69 1.29 4.27 8.70
CA SER A 69 0.10 4.62 7.92
C SER A 69 -1.05 3.62 8.10
N PRO A 70 -2.29 4.03 7.78
CA PRO A 70 -3.44 3.11 7.78
C PRO A 70 -3.21 1.86 6.93
N SER A 71 -2.67 2.00 5.73
CA SER A 71 -2.41 0.83 4.85
C SER A 71 -1.40 -0.15 5.45
N MET A 72 -0.41 0.34 6.22
CA MET A 72 0.53 -0.52 6.95
C MET A 72 -0.17 -1.33 8.05
N LEU A 73 -1.13 -0.75 8.77
CA LEU A 73 -1.92 -1.47 9.77
C LEU A 73 -2.77 -2.57 9.14
N TYR A 74 -3.44 -2.28 8.00
CA TYR A 74 -4.21 -3.29 7.26
C TYR A 74 -3.31 -4.41 6.74
N ALA A 75 -2.16 -4.07 6.18
CA ALA A 75 -1.20 -5.06 5.71
C ALA A 75 -0.71 -5.94 6.86
N TYR A 76 -0.30 -5.34 7.98
CA TYR A 76 0.19 -6.07 9.12
C TYR A 76 -0.90 -6.96 9.75
N ALA A 77 -2.14 -6.48 9.87
CA ALA A 77 -3.27 -7.30 10.30
C ALA A 77 -3.48 -8.53 9.41
N ALA A 78 -3.40 -8.34 8.08
CA ALA A 78 -3.51 -9.45 7.14
C ALA A 78 -2.38 -10.46 7.31
N LEU A 79 -1.14 -10.00 7.41
CA LEU A 79 0.05 -10.85 7.59
C LEU A 79 -0.01 -11.66 8.88
N LEU A 80 -0.44 -11.05 10.00
CA LEU A 80 -0.64 -11.73 11.28
C LEU A 80 -1.69 -12.84 11.22
N GLU A 81 -2.68 -12.72 10.35
CA GLU A 81 -3.71 -13.74 10.11
C GLU A 81 -3.35 -14.71 8.96
N GLY A 82 -2.11 -14.66 8.46
CA GLY A 82 -1.64 -15.51 7.37
C GLY A 82 -2.33 -15.23 6.02
N ILE A 83 -2.82 -14.00 5.82
CA ILE A 83 -3.55 -13.59 4.62
C ILE A 83 -2.59 -12.85 3.68
N PRO A 84 -2.39 -13.35 2.44
CA PRO A 84 -1.64 -12.63 1.43
C PRO A 84 -2.17 -11.22 1.20
N PHE A 85 -1.24 -10.27 0.97
CA PHE A 85 -1.58 -8.87 0.80
C PHE A 85 -1.09 -8.31 -0.53
N ALA A 86 -1.99 -7.65 -1.28
CA ALA A 86 -1.68 -6.98 -2.54
C ALA A 86 -1.94 -5.48 -2.41
N ASN A 87 -0.87 -4.67 -2.56
CA ASN A 87 -0.98 -3.22 -2.52
C ASN A 87 -1.33 -2.67 -3.91
N GLY A 88 -2.57 -2.24 -4.12
CA GLY A 88 -3.03 -1.62 -5.36
C GLY A 88 -2.84 -0.10 -5.41
N ALA A 89 -2.42 0.54 -4.32
CA ALA A 89 -2.17 1.97 -4.22
C ALA A 89 -0.66 2.30 -4.30
N PRO A 90 -0.27 3.56 -4.56
CA PRO A 90 1.14 3.96 -4.65
C PRO A 90 1.88 4.05 -3.31
N ASN A 91 1.18 3.86 -2.20
CA ASN A 91 1.74 3.95 -0.85
C ASN A 91 2.83 2.91 -0.60
N LEU A 92 3.78 3.18 0.29
CA LEU A 92 4.87 2.24 0.59
C LEU A 92 4.37 0.94 1.23
N THR A 93 3.46 1.00 2.15
CA THR A 93 2.77 -0.15 2.80
C THR A 93 3.70 -1.34 3.09
N VAL A 94 3.69 -2.37 2.22
CA VAL A 94 4.51 -3.59 2.36
C VAL A 94 5.95 -3.45 1.83
N ASP A 95 6.35 -2.28 1.35
CA ASP A 95 7.73 -2.03 0.93
C ASP A 95 8.65 -1.75 2.13
N VAL A 96 8.11 -1.50 3.32
CA VAL A 96 8.90 -1.25 4.53
C VAL A 96 9.62 -2.52 4.99
N PRO A 97 10.88 -2.43 5.47
CA PRO A 97 11.70 -3.59 5.83
C PRO A 97 11.02 -4.53 6.83
N ALA A 98 10.42 -3.98 7.89
CA ALA A 98 9.73 -4.75 8.93
C ALA A 98 8.66 -5.70 8.35
N LEU A 99 7.75 -5.20 7.50
CA LEU A 99 6.68 -6.02 6.94
C LEU A 99 7.18 -7.01 5.88
N ARG A 100 8.19 -6.63 5.10
CA ARG A 100 8.83 -7.53 4.13
C ARG A 100 9.49 -8.71 4.82
N GLN A 101 10.24 -8.45 5.90
CA GLN A 101 10.90 -9.48 6.68
C GLN A 101 9.85 -10.39 7.33
N PHE A 102 8.84 -9.82 7.99
CA PHE A 102 7.74 -10.59 8.61
C PHE A 102 7.06 -11.51 7.59
N ALA A 103 6.70 -10.98 6.42
CA ALA A 103 6.05 -11.76 5.36
C ALA A 103 6.93 -12.93 4.88
N SER A 104 8.24 -12.69 4.71
CA SER A 104 9.23 -13.70 4.33
C SER A 104 9.36 -14.80 5.38
N ASP A 105 9.51 -14.43 6.65
CA ASP A 105 9.72 -15.38 7.76
C ASP A 105 8.50 -16.27 8.00
N HIS A 106 7.30 -15.76 7.72
CA HIS A 106 6.04 -16.50 7.88
C HIS A 106 5.53 -17.14 6.58
N GLY A 107 6.23 -16.94 5.46
CA GLY A 107 5.84 -17.49 4.17
C GLY A 107 4.52 -16.93 3.63
N VAL A 108 4.15 -15.69 4.01
CA VAL A 108 2.93 -15.03 3.55
C VAL A 108 3.24 -14.16 2.33
N PRO A 109 2.63 -14.43 1.14
CA PRO A 109 2.89 -13.66 -0.06
C PRO A 109 2.46 -12.20 0.05
N ILE A 110 3.31 -11.30 -0.43
CA ILE A 110 3.01 -9.87 -0.60
C ILE A 110 3.33 -9.43 -2.01
N CYS A 111 2.59 -8.47 -2.55
CA CYS A 111 2.89 -7.85 -3.83
C CYS A 111 2.40 -6.40 -3.89
N GLY A 112 2.83 -5.70 -4.91
CA GLY A 112 2.51 -4.31 -5.20
C GLY A 112 3.75 -3.62 -5.74
N LYS A 113 3.72 -2.33 -5.93
CA LYS A 113 2.63 -1.40 -5.55
C LYS A 113 2.02 -0.77 -6.79
N ASP A 114 0.88 -0.09 -6.60
CA ASP A 114 0.17 0.68 -7.61
C ASP A 114 -0.27 -0.14 -8.82
N PHE A 115 -1.57 -0.29 -9.01
CA PHE A 115 -2.10 -1.01 -10.17
C PHE A 115 -1.68 -0.34 -11.47
N LYS A 116 -1.08 -1.10 -12.37
CA LYS A 116 -0.61 -0.62 -13.67
C LYS A 116 -1.76 -0.60 -14.67
N THR A 117 -2.50 0.51 -14.67
CA THR A 117 -3.65 0.74 -15.56
C THR A 117 -3.44 2.01 -16.39
N GLY A 118 -4.26 2.23 -17.43
CA GLY A 118 -4.22 3.42 -18.27
C GLY A 118 -2.82 3.70 -18.83
N GLN A 119 -2.38 4.95 -18.72
CA GLN A 119 -1.07 5.38 -19.24
C GLN A 119 0.12 4.66 -18.58
N THR A 120 0.03 4.27 -17.32
CA THR A 120 1.11 3.54 -16.65
C THR A 120 1.26 2.15 -17.24
N MET A 121 0.17 1.47 -17.56
CA MET A 121 0.20 0.20 -18.28
C MET A 121 0.84 0.35 -19.66
N LEU A 122 0.48 1.39 -20.41
CA LEU A 122 1.12 1.69 -21.71
C LEU A 122 2.62 1.90 -21.57
N LYS A 123 3.07 2.62 -20.54
CA LYS A 123 4.50 2.83 -20.26
C LYS A 123 5.22 1.50 -20.00
N THR A 124 4.62 0.58 -19.24
CA THR A 124 5.23 -0.72 -18.94
C THR A 124 5.43 -1.60 -20.19
N VAL A 125 4.58 -1.42 -21.22
CA VAL A 125 4.70 -2.10 -22.49
C VAL A 125 5.71 -1.42 -23.42
N LEU A 126 5.67 -0.09 -23.50
CA LEU A 126 6.48 0.69 -24.43
C LEU A 126 7.95 0.81 -23.99
N ALA A 127 8.22 0.95 -22.70
CA ALA A 127 9.58 1.13 -22.20
C ALA A 127 10.53 -0.01 -22.59
N PRO A 128 10.20 -1.30 -22.43
CA PRO A 128 11.03 -2.41 -22.92
C PRO A 128 11.20 -2.39 -24.44
N MET A 129 10.17 -2.02 -25.19
CA MET A 129 10.24 -1.90 -26.65
C MET A 129 11.23 -0.82 -27.09
N PHE A 130 11.16 0.38 -26.47
CA PHE A 130 12.12 1.46 -26.76
C PHE A 130 13.54 1.07 -26.40
N LYS A 131 13.72 0.44 -25.25
CA LYS A 131 15.03 -0.07 -24.81
C LYS A 131 15.61 -1.10 -25.79
N ALA A 132 14.80 -2.05 -26.25
CA ALA A 132 15.23 -3.06 -27.22
C ALA A 132 15.63 -2.45 -28.58
N ARG A 133 15.08 -1.30 -28.92
CA ARG A 133 15.38 -0.55 -30.14
C ARG A 133 16.44 0.56 -29.94
N MET A 134 17.00 0.66 -28.74
CA MET A 134 17.95 1.73 -28.35
C MET A 134 17.40 3.15 -28.61
N LEU A 135 16.10 3.32 -28.40
CA LEU A 135 15.42 4.60 -28.53
C LEU A 135 15.24 5.24 -27.16
N GLY A 136 15.61 6.50 -27.02
CA GLY A 136 15.34 7.30 -25.83
C GLY A 136 13.95 7.93 -25.90
N VAL A 137 13.37 8.20 -24.75
CA VAL A 137 12.10 8.95 -24.61
C VAL A 137 12.44 10.39 -24.23
N ALA A 138 12.20 11.32 -25.16
CA ALA A 138 12.45 12.75 -24.92
C ALA A 138 11.35 13.41 -24.08
N GLY A 139 10.16 12.84 -24.04
CA GLY A 139 9.06 13.36 -23.24
C GLY A 139 7.84 12.43 -23.32
N TRP A 140 7.02 12.49 -22.30
CA TRP A 140 5.73 11.80 -22.22
C TRP A 140 4.67 12.79 -21.74
N TYR A 141 3.60 12.93 -22.49
CA TYR A 141 2.47 13.75 -22.11
C TYR A 141 1.18 12.94 -22.23
N SER A 142 0.33 13.04 -21.21
CA SER A 142 -1.00 12.43 -21.22
C SER A 142 -1.93 13.15 -20.25
N THR A 143 -3.23 13.08 -20.52
CA THR A 143 -4.28 13.57 -19.63
C THR A 143 -4.82 12.46 -18.77
N ASN A 144 -5.31 12.80 -17.58
CA ASN A 144 -6.04 11.90 -16.70
C ASN A 144 -7.49 12.34 -16.58
N ILE A 145 -8.39 11.36 -16.55
CA ILE A 145 -9.76 11.55 -16.10
C ILE A 145 -9.80 11.05 -14.66
N LEU A 146 -10.06 11.97 -13.72
CA LEU A 146 -10.08 11.68 -12.29
C LEU A 146 -11.53 11.54 -11.81
N GLY A 147 -11.76 10.62 -10.87
CA GLY A 147 -13.03 10.40 -10.21
C GLY A 147 -12.87 10.29 -8.69
N ASN A 148 -13.96 10.09 -7.96
CA ASN A 148 -13.99 9.84 -6.51
C ASN A 148 -13.17 10.84 -5.67
N ARG A 149 -13.16 12.12 -6.04
CA ARG A 149 -12.34 13.17 -5.41
C ARG A 149 -10.84 12.97 -5.50
N ASP A 150 -10.35 12.12 -6.38
CA ASP A 150 -8.89 11.96 -6.60
C ASP A 150 -8.21 13.28 -6.95
N GLY A 151 -8.92 14.22 -7.59
CA GLY A 151 -8.41 15.56 -7.87
C GLY A 151 -8.12 16.35 -6.60
N GLU A 152 -8.99 16.27 -5.59
CA GLU A 152 -8.80 16.94 -4.30
C GLU A 152 -7.64 16.33 -3.52
N VAL A 153 -7.52 14.99 -3.52
CA VAL A 153 -6.41 14.27 -2.86
C VAL A 153 -5.07 14.58 -3.52
N LEU A 154 -5.04 14.69 -4.85
CA LEU A 154 -3.80 14.95 -5.60
C LEU A 154 -3.44 16.43 -5.68
N ASP A 155 -4.33 17.34 -5.28
CA ASP A 155 -4.02 18.75 -5.08
C ASP A 155 -3.14 18.98 -3.84
N ASP A 156 -3.13 18.04 -2.90
CA ASP A 156 -2.17 18.00 -1.80
C ASP A 156 -0.79 17.54 -2.29
N PRO A 157 0.27 18.39 -2.14
CA PRO A 157 1.61 18.07 -2.67
C PRO A 157 2.22 16.79 -2.10
N GLU A 158 1.94 16.43 -0.85
CA GLU A 158 2.50 15.25 -0.21
C GLU A 158 1.84 13.97 -0.74
N SER A 159 0.53 13.98 -0.96
CA SER A 159 -0.20 12.89 -1.60
C SER A 159 0.19 12.75 -3.08
N PHE A 160 0.41 13.86 -3.79
CA PHE A 160 0.90 13.87 -5.17
C PHE A 160 2.29 13.25 -5.29
N LYS A 161 3.21 13.56 -4.35
CA LYS A 161 4.57 13.03 -4.31
C LYS A 161 4.61 11.49 -4.27
N SER A 162 3.73 10.86 -3.48
CA SER A 162 3.62 9.39 -3.43
C SER A 162 3.33 8.80 -4.80
N LYS A 163 2.39 9.39 -5.51
CA LYS A 163 1.95 8.92 -6.84
C LYS A 163 2.99 9.21 -7.93
N GLU A 164 3.62 10.37 -7.88
CA GLU A 164 4.68 10.75 -8.82
C GLU A 164 5.87 9.80 -8.73
N THR A 165 6.41 9.58 -7.54
CA THR A 165 7.55 8.69 -7.30
C THR A 165 7.31 7.29 -7.84
N THR A 166 6.10 6.74 -7.63
CA THR A 166 5.76 5.40 -8.10
C THR A 166 5.62 5.32 -9.62
N LYS A 167 5.11 6.38 -10.27
CA LYS A 167 4.87 6.38 -11.72
C LYS A 167 6.11 6.72 -12.54
N LEU A 168 7.04 7.52 -12.02
CA LEU A 168 8.30 7.82 -12.69
C LEU A 168 9.25 6.63 -12.74
N GLY A 169 9.22 5.77 -11.73
CA GLY A 169 10.05 4.57 -11.68
C GLY A 169 9.77 3.51 -12.76
N VAL A 170 8.80 3.76 -13.65
CA VAL A 170 8.46 2.85 -14.78
C VAL A 170 9.24 3.19 -16.06
N LEU A 171 9.78 4.39 -16.17
CA LEU A 171 10.54 4.88 -17.34
C LEU A 171 12.02 4.90 -17.05
#